data_2e1e594d72586ea183ea69824a4945a0
#
_entry.id   2e1e594d72586ea183ea69824a4945a0
#
_cell.length_a   1.000
_cell.length_b   1.000
_cell.length_c   1.000
_cell.angle_alpha   90.00
_cell.angle_beta   90.00
_cell.angle_gamma   90.00
#
_symmetry.space_group_name_H-M   'P 1'
#
loop_
_entity.id
_entity.type
_entity.pdbx_description
1 polymer ?
#
loop_
_entity_poly.entity_id
_entity_poly.type
_entity_poly.pdbx_seq_one_letter_code
_entity_poly.pdbx_strand_id
1 'polypeptide(L)'
;MFTHPQQGFAQEDVLRLRQEAGKWLKGLREAAGLSQRDLAKAVGIDYYTFISQIESGRGRVPPAQMRVWAEALKVPARDFATKLMKYYDPLSYELIFGDELAVQAAEQAREELEARIAKLEGLIARR
;
A
#
# COMPACT_ATOMS: atom_id res chain seq x y z
N MET A 1 -15.67 -10.35 21.45
CA MET A 1 -15.74 -9.17 20.59
C MET A 1 -14.42 -8.96 19.84
N PHE A 2 -14.49 -8.66 18.59
CA PHE A 2 -13.31 -8.42 17.78
C PHE A 2 -12.88 -6.97 17.88
N THR A 3 -11.63 -6.76 18.26
CA THR A 3 -11.04 -5.44 18.36
C THR A 3 -9.89 -5.24 17.35
N HIS A 4 -9.44 -6.33 16.75
CA HIS A 4 -8.30 -6.33 15.83
C HIS A 4 -8.79 -6.42 14.39
N PRO A 5 -8.42 -5.49 13.49
CA PRO A 5 -8.92 -5.48 12.09
C PRO A 5 -8.65 -6.74 11.30
N GLN A 6 -7.63 -7.50 11.68
CA GLN A 6 -7.18 -8.69 10.95
C GLN A 6 -7.80 -9.99 11.44
N GLN A 7 -8.73 -9.95 12.40
CA GLN A 7 -9.30 -11.18 12.96
C GLN A 7 -10.14 -11.99 11.97
N GLY A 8 -10.57 -11.42 10.86
CA GLY A 8 -11.31 -12.13 9.82
C GLY A 8 -10.43 -12.97 8.89
N PHE A 9 -9.12 -12.99 9.07
CA PHE A 9 -8.17 -13.69 8.21
C PHE A 9 -7.43 -14.78 8.95
N ALA A 10 -6.94 -15.79 8.21
CA ALA A 10 -6.02 -16.77 8.77
C ALA A 10 -4.74 -16.07 9.22
N GLN A 11 -4.14 -16.53 10.29
CA GLN A 11 -2.93 -15.94 10.87
C GLN A 11 -1.77 -15.90 9.86
N GLU A 12 -1.67 -16.91 9.01
CA GLU A 12 -0.67 -16.98 7.94
C GLU A 12 -0.82 -15.83 6.95
N ASP A 13 -2.06 -15.50 6.58
CA ASP A 13 -2.35 -14.41 5.65
C ASP A 13 -2.05 -13.05 6.28
N VAL A 14 -2.34 -12.89 7.57
CA VAL A 14 -2.01 -11.68 8.32
C VAL A 14 -0.51 -11.45 8.31
N LEU A 15 0.27 -12.48 8.61
CA LEU A 15 1.73 -12.39 8.63
C LEU A 15 2.28 -12.05 7.23
N ARG A 16 1.78 -12.72 6.20
CA ARG A 16 2.21 -12.47 4.83
C ARG A 16 1.95 -11.01 4.42
N LEU A 17 0.77 -10.49 4.72
CA LEU A 17 0.43 -9.10 4.39
C LEU A 17 1.32 -8.11 5.14
N ARG A 18 1.62 -8.37 6.40
CA ARG A 18 2.55 -7.54 7.17
C ARG A 18 3.97 -7.58 6.62
N GLN A 19 4.41 -8.73 6.15
CA GLN A 19 5.71 -8.87 5.51
C GLN A 19 5.77 -8.11 4.18
N GLU A 20 4.71 -8.17 3.40
CA GLU A 20 4.60 -7.40 2.15
C GLU A 20 4.61 -5.90 2.43
N ALA A 21 3.88 -5.45 3.45
CA ALA A 21 3.93 -4.06 3.89
C ALA A 21 5.34 -3.64 4.28
N GLY A 22 6.03 -4.50 5.02
CA GLY A 22 7.40 -4.25 5.45
C GLY A 22 8.37 -4.10 4.28
N LYS A 23 8.23 -4.93 3.26
CA LYS A 23 9.04 -4.83 2.03
C LYS A 23 8.77 -3.53 1.28
N TRP A 24 7.51 -3.14 1.19
CA TRP A 24 7.12 -1.89 0.56
C TRP A 24 7.71 -0.69 1.32
N LEU A 25 7.62 -0.69 2.65
CA LEU A 25 8.19 0.37 3.49
C LEU A 25 9.72 0.45 3.35
N LYS A 26 10.38 -0.70 3.32
CA LYS A 26 11.83 -0.75 3.10
C LYS A 26 12.20 -0.14 1.75
N GLY A 27 11.44 -0.46 0.70
CA GLY A 27 11.64 0.12 -0.63
C GLY A 27 11.50 1.64 -0.63
N LEU A 28 10.49 2.17 0.06
CA LEU A 28 10.30 3.62 0.20
C LEU A 28 11.46 4.25 0.96
N ARG A 29 11.92 3.62 2.03
CA ARG A 29 13.05 4.10 2.83
C ARG A 29 14.32 4.16 1.99
N GLU A 30 14.62 3.11 1.26
CA GLU A 30 15.80 3.05 0.39
C GLU A 30 15.71 4.09 -0.73
N ALA A 31 14.54 4.26 -1.33
CA ALA A 31 14.32 5.27 -2.36
C ALA A 31 14.50 6.70 -1.82
N ALA A 32 14.21 6.92 -0.53
CA ALA A 32 14.44 8.20 0.13
C ALA A 32 15.89 8.39 0.58
N GLY A 33 16.75 7.38 0.39
CA GLY A 33 18.16 7.45 0.78
C GLY A 33 18.41 7.35 2.27
N LEU A 34 17.48 6.74 3.02
CA LEU A 34 17.57 6.67 4.48
C LEU A 34 17.98 5.28 4.95
N SER A 35 18.88 5.23 5.93
CA SER A 35 19.12 4.02 6.70
C SER A 35 17.97 3.79 7.69
N GLN A 36 17.90 2.61 8.30
CA GLN A 36 16.93 2.35 9.37
C GLN A 36 17.13 3.32 10.54
N ARG A 37 18.37 3.64 10.87
CA ARG A 37 18.69 4.61 11.93
C ARG A 37 18.25 6.02 11.57
N ASP A 38 18.46 6.43 10.31
CA ASP A 38 18.03 7.73 9.82
C ASP A 38 16.51 7.88 9.91
N LEU A 39 15.79 6.85 9.49
CA LEU A 39 14.33 6.86 9.56
C LEU A 39 13.84 6.91 11.00
N ALA A 40 14.41 6.09 11.88
CA ALA A 40 14.07 6.09 13.30
C ALA A 40 14.23 7.49 13.90
N LYS A 41 15.34 8.14 13.60
CA LYS A 41 15.60 9.50 14.07
C LYS A 41 14.58 10.50 13.50
N ALA A 42 14.27 10.40 12.23
CA ALA A 42 13.33 11.29 11.55
C ALA A 42 11.91 11.19 12.11
N VAL A 43 11.48 9.98 12.51
CA VAL A 43 10.13 9.75 13.04
C VAL A 43 10.07 9.78 14.58
N GLY A 44 11.19 10.07 15.24
CA GLY A 44 11.21 10.22 16.69
C GLY A 44 11.18 8.91 17.47
N ILE A 45 11.72 7.83 16.90
CA ILE A 45 11.83 6.53 17.55
C ILE A 45 13.24 6.36 18.09
N ASP A 46 13.37 6.05 19.39
CA ASP A 46 14.67 5.93 20.05
C ASP A 46 15.49 4.75 19.57
N TYR A 47 14.84 3.64 19.22
CA TYR A 47 15.51 2.41 18.83
C TYR A 47 15.21 2.05 17.38
N TYR A 48 16.23 2.04 16.53
CA TYR A 48 16.09 1.68 15.12
C TYR A 48 15.59 0.25 14.91
N THR A 49 15.68 -0.61 15.93
CA THR A 49 15.16 -1.98 15.87
C THR A 49 13.67 -2.02 15.66
N PHE A 50 12.92 -0.99 16.04
CA PHE A 50 11.49 -0.88 15.70
C PHE A 50 11.26 -0.80 14.20
N ILE A 51 12.13 -0.07 13.49
CA ILE A 51 12.07 0.00 12.02
C ILE A 51 12.29 -1.39 11.43
N SER A 52 13.31 -2.10 11.92
CA SER A 52 13.62 -3.46 11.49
C SER A 52 12.46 -4.41 11.71
N GLN A 53 11.78 -4.33 12.86
CA GLN A 53 10.62 -5.16 13.16
C GLN A 53 9.46 -4.87 12.22
N ILE A 54 9.19 -3.61 11.95
CA ILE A 54 8.12 -3.20 11.03
C ILE A 54 8.42 -3.69 9.62
N GLU A 55 9.66 -3.54 9.15
CA GLU A 55 10.07 -3.98 7.82
C GLU A 55 10.07 -5.50 7.65
N SER A 56 10.24 -6.25 8.73
CA SER A 56 10.19 -7.71 8.71
C SER A 56 8.78 -8.29 8.88
N GLY A 57 7.80 -7.45 9.14
CA GLY A 57 6.42 -7.88 9.35
C GLY A 57 6.08 -8.24 10.80
N ARG A 58 6.99 -8.03 11.73
CA ARG A 58 6.77 -8.29 13.17
C ARG A 58 6.05 -7.16 13.88
N GLY A 59 6.01 -6.00 13.28
CA GLY A 59 5.31 -4.83 13.79
C GLY A 59 4.60 -4.11 12.67
N ARG A 60 3.98 -3.01 13.01
CA ARG A 60 3.29 -2.17 12.03
C ARG A 60 3.41 -0.70 12.41
N VAL A 61 3.29 0.18 11.41
CA VAL A 61 3.28 1.62 11.65
C VAL A 61 1.96 2.00 12.32
N PRO A 62 1.99 2.57 13.54
CA PRO A 62 0.76 3.02 14.19
C PRO A 62 0.11 4.16 13.40
N PRO A 63 -1.23 4.24 13.35
CA PRO A 63 -1.90 5.33 12.65
C PRO A 63 -1.46 6.72 13.11
N ALA A 64 -1.20 6.89 14.40
CA ALA A 64 -0.75 8.18 14.95
C ALA A 64 0.60 8.63 14.40
N GLN A 65 1.41 7.71 13.88
CA GLN A 65 2.74 8.01 13.34
C GLN A 65 2.78 8.05 11.82
N MET A 66 1.70 7.67 11.14
CA MET A 66 1.71 7.55 9.67
C MET A 66 2.07 8.86 8.97
N ARG A 67 1.62 10.00 9.49
CA ARG A 67 1.93 11.30 8.88
C ARG A 67 3.43 11.61 8.95
N VAL A 68 4.05 11.44 10.10
CA VAL A 68 5.49 11.73 10.26
C VAL A 68 6.34 10.76 9.44
N TRP A 69 5.92 9.51 9.33
CA TRP A 69 6.58 8.54 8.44
C TRP A 69 6.48 8.96 6.98
N ALA A 70 5.29 9.34 6.53
CA ALA A 70 5.08 9.79 5.15
C ALA A 70 5.96 10.99 4.83
N GLU A 71 6.07 11.94 5.73
CA GLU A 71 6.93 13.11 5.57
C GLU A 71 8.40 12.71 5.46
N ALA A 72 8.87 11.81 6.33
CA ALA A 72 10.25 11.34 6.30
C ALA A 72 10.56 10.58 5.00
N LEU A 73 9.60 9.82 4.49
CA LEU A 73 9.73 9.04 3.26
C LEU A 73 9.43 9.87 2.00
N LYS A 74 9.00 11.12 2.15
CA LYS A 74 8.70 12.06 1.06
C LYS A 74 7.57 11.57 0.17
N VAL A 75 6.54 10.98 0.77
CA VAL A 75 5.34 10.53 0.06
C VAL A 75 4.11 11.21 0.65
N PRO A 76 3.02 11.39 -0.13
CA PRO A 76 1.79 11.96 0.40
C PRO A 76 1.22 11.11 1.53
N ALA A 77 0.84 11.76 2.63
CA ALA A 77 0.34 11.04 3.81
C ALA A 77 -0.91 10.21 3.51
N ARG A 78 -1.82 10.72 2.70
CA ARG A 78 -3.03 10.00 2.31
C ARG A 78 -2.71 8.72 1.54
N ASP A 79 -1.83 8.80 0.57
CA ASP A 79 -1.42 7.65 -0.24
C ASP A 79 -0.70 6.61 0.63
N PHE A 80 0.15 7.07 1.53
CA PHE A 80 0.87 6.23 2.46
C PHE A 80 -0.09 5.46 3.38
N ALA A 81 -1.02 6.16 4.01
CA ALA A 81 -2.00 5.57 4.93
C ALA A 81 -2.94 4.62 4.19
N THR A 82 -3.40 4.97 2.99
CA THR A 82 -4.27 4.14 2.17
C THR A 82 -3.59 2.82 1.81
N LYS A 83 -2.34 2.87 1.39
CA LYS A 83 -1.58 1.67 1.05
C LYS A 83 -1.36 0.78 2.27
N LEU A 84 -1.02 1.36 3.42
CA LEU A 84 -0.87 0.59 4.65
C LEU A 84 -2.19 -0.04 5.11
N MET A 85 -3.31 0.65 4.94
CA MET A 85 -4.63 0.08 5.24
C MET A 85 -4.87 -1.19 4.42
N LYS A 86 -4.48 -1.18 3.15
CA LYS A 86 -4.63 -2.35 2.28
C LYS A 86 -3.92 -3.58 2.84
N TYR A 87 -2.75 -3.38 3.45
CA TYR A 87 -1.98 -4.49 4.04
C TYR A 87 -2.44 -4.83 5.45
N TYR A 88 -2.71 -3.81 6.27
CA TYR A 88 -2.97 -4.00 7.70
C TYR A 88 -4.44 -4.27 8.01
N ASP A 89 -5.35 -3.74 7.20
CA ASP A 89 -6.78 -3.87 7.40
C ASP A 89 -7.48 -4.00 6.04
N PRO A 90 -7.26 -5.13 5.35
CA PRO A 90 -7.82 -5.31 4.01
C PRO A 90 -9.34 -5.33 3.96
N LEU A 91 -10.01 -5.70 5.04
CA LEU A 91 -11.48 -5.66 5.08
C LEU A 91 -11.99 -4.22 5.04
N SER A 92 -11.43 -3.34 5.85
CA SER A 92 -11.78 -1.92 5.81
C SER A 92 -11.42 -1.28 4.48
N TYR A 93 -10.27 -1.63 3.94
CA TYR A 93 -9.84 -1.15 2.63
C TYR A 93 -10.87 -1.49 1.55
N GLU A 94 -11.32 -2.74 1.51
CA GLU A 94 -12.32 -3.20 0.56
C GLU A 94 -13.65 -2.49 0.75
N LEU A 95 -14.09 -2.31 1.99
CA LEU A 95 -15.34 -1.63 2.29
C LEU A 95 -15.32 -0.16 1.88
N ILE A 96 -14.19 0.51 2.02
CA ILE A 96 -14.07 1.94 1.72
C ILE A 96 -13.80 2.18 0.24
N PHE A 97 -12.94 1.39 -0.39
CA PHE A 97 -12.42 1.63 -1.73
C PHE A 97 -12.84 0.60 -2.77
N GLY A 98 -13.46 -0.52 -2.37
CA GLY A 98 -13.76 -1.61 -3.28
C GLY A 98 -14.63 -1.21 -4.48
N ASP A 99 -15.66 -0.42 -4.26
CA ASP A 99 -16.56 0.02 -5.32
C ASP A 99 -15.85 0.97 -6.30
N GLU A 100 -15.05 1.88 -5.80
CA GLU A 100 -14.24 2.76 -6.64
C GLU A 100 -13.25 1.98 -7.51
N LEU A 101 -12.58 1.00 -6.92
CA LEU A 101 -11.63 0.17 -7.65
C LEU A 101 -12.32 -0.64 -8.75
N ALA A 102 -13.51 -1.17 -8.47
CA ALA A 102 -14.29 -1.90 -9.45
C ALA A 102 -14.71 -1.00 -10.61
N VAL A 103 -15.15 0.23 -10.32
CA VAL A 103 -15.51 1.22 -11.33
C VAL A 103 -14.30 1.59 -12.18
N GLN A 104 -13.17 1.87 -11.56
CA GLN A 104 -11.93 2.21 -12.27
C GLN A 104 -11.47 1.07 -13.18
N ALA A 105 -11.51 -0.17 -12.68
CA ALA A 105 -11.14 -1.33 -13.48
C ALA A 105 -12.07 -1.52 -14.68
N ALA A 106 -13.36 -1.30 -14.50
CA ALA A 106 -14.35 -1.39 -15.57
C ALA A 106 -14.13 -0.31 -16.63
N GLU A 107 -13.86 0.92 -16.20
CA GLU A 107 -13.56 2.03 -17.09
C GLU A 107 -12.30 1.78 -17.91
N GLN A 108 -11.25 1.29 -17.27
CA GLN A 108 -10.00 0.96 -17.95
C GLN A 108 -10.18 -0.16 -18.96
N ALA A 109 -10.91 -1.21 -18.59
CA ALA A 109 -11.22 -2.31 -19.51
C ALA A 109 -12.00 -1.83 -20.73
N ARG A 110 -12.94 -0.91 -20.53
CA ARG A 110 -13.71 -0.31 -21.63
C ARG A 110 -12.82 0.51 -22.56
N GLU A 111 -11.95 1.34 -21.99
CA GLU A 111 -11.00 2.14 -22.78
C GLU A 111 -10.06 1.28 -23.63
N GLU A 112 -9.54 0.20 -23.04
CA GLU A 112 -8.70 -0.75 -23.75
C GLU A 112 -9.44 -1.41 -24.90
N LEU A 113 -10.70 -1.80 -24.66
CA LEU A 113 -11.53 -2.43 -25.68
C LEU A 113 -11.85 -1.46 -26.81
N GLU A 114 -12.20 -0.22 -26.49
CA GLU A 114 -12.45 0.84 -27.48
C GLU A 114 -11.20 1.10 -28.35
N ALA A 115 -10.04 1.12 -27.72
CA ALA A 115 -8.77 1.29 -28.45
C ALA A 115 -8.50 0.13 -29.41
N ARG A 116 -8.80 -1.10 -29.00
CA ARG A 116 -8.68 -2.27 -29.87
C ARG A 116 -9.65 -2.24 -31.03
N ILE A 117 -10.89 -1.82 -30.79
CA ILE A 117 -11.89 -1.65 -31.83
C ILE A 117 -11.45 -0.62 -32.85
N ALA A 118 -11.00 0.54 -32.39
CA ALA A 118 -10.49 1.61 -33.26
C ALA A 118 -9.33 1.13 -34.14
N LYS A 119 -8.43 0.34 -33.57
CA LYS A 119 -7.31 -0.24 -34.32
C LYS A 119 -7.79 -1.20 -35.39
N LEU A 120 -8.75 -2.05 -35.08
CA LEU A 120 -9.32 -2.98 -36.05
C LEU A 120 -10.08 -2.27 -37.16
N GLU A 121 -10.84 -1.25 -36.82
CA GLU A 121 -11.52 -0.40 -37.82
C GLU A 121 -10.53 0.27 -38.76
N GLY A 122 -9.42 0.76 -38.21
CA GLY A 122 -8.35 1.33 -39.03
C GLY A 122 -7.74 0.34 -40.00
N LEU A 123 -7.60 -0.92 -39.60
CA LEU A 123 -7.10 -1.97 -40.49
C LEU A 123 -8.09 -2.30 -41.59
N ILE A 124 -9.38 -2.31 -41.31
CA ILE A 124 -10.44 -2.54 -42.31
C ILE A 124 -10.48 -1.39 -43.32
N ALA A 125 -10.37 -0.17 -42.85
CA ALA A 125 -10.41 1.01 -43.70
C ALA A 125 -9.24 1.12 -44.70
N ARG A 126 -8.16 0.39 -44.45
CA ARG A 126 -6.97 0.36 -45.30
C ARG A 126 -7.02 -0.63 -46.47
N ARG A 127 -8.07 -1.42 -46.54
CA ARG A 127 -8.25 -2.40 -47.61
C ARG A 127 -8.65 -1.73 -48.93
#